data_76e11235c4f1dfc750d1f7344fc3d444
#
_entry.id   76e11235c4f1dfc750d1f7344fc3d444
#
_cell.length_a   1.000
_cell.length_b   1.000
_cell.length_c   1.000
_cell.angle_alpha   90.00
_cell.angle_beta   90.00
_cell.angle_gamma   90.00
#
_symmetry.space_group_name_H-M   'P 1'
#
loop_
_entity.id
_entity.type
_entity.pdbx_description
1 polymer ?
#
loop_
_entity_poly.entity_id
_entity_poly.type
_entity_poly.pdbx_seq_one_letter_code
_entity_poly.pdbx_strand_id
1 'polypeptide(L)'
;NIKGAYFPLEINLPDDATLGTLKNGIANLVPTLPVARQRLTKADKQPLVDNEKRLSDLGVEGTAALTVKDLGPQISWRTVFLVEYAGPLIIHPLIYYGAPSFWARFGYSYNTSSIQTIAFVLIMAHFVKRELESLFVHRFSNATMPAFNIVKNSSHYWLLSGLVLGGGLYSPSLGTEAVSGTLRNNRVFLAICTCVWLVAELGNLHSHLILMSLRPKG
;
A
#
# COMPACT_ATOMS: atom_id res chain seq x y z
N ASN A 1 3.97 -20.93 22.68
CA ASN A 1 3.91 -22.14 21.86
C ASN A 1 3.89 -21.73 20.37
N ILE A 2 5.06 -21.78 19.74
CA ILE A 2 5.06 -21.78 18.27
C ILE A 2 4.52 -23.15 17.86
N LYS A 3 3.48 -23.16 17.04
CA LYS A 3 3.03 -24.39 16.37
C LYS A 3 4.11 -24.80 15.37
N GLY A 4 5.01 -25.68 15.77
CA GLY A 4 6.14 -26.17 14.99
C GLY A 4 7.33 -26.50 15.89
N ALA A 5 8.10 -27.47 15.58
CA ALA A 5 9.05 -28.28 16.30
C ALA A 5 10.25 -27.62 17.04
N TYR A 6 10.19 -26.39 17.51
CA TYR A 6 11.38 -25.64 17.94
C TYR A 6 11.38 -25.14 19.40
N PHE A 7 10.54 -25.62 20.31
CA PHE A 7 10.42 -25.05 21.64
C PHE A 7 10.31 -26.10 22.74
N PRO A 8 10.83 -25.78 23.94
CA PRO A 8 11.36 -24.50 24.44
C PRO A 8 12.80 -24.22 23.96
N LEU A 9 13.12 -22.93 23.70
CA LEU A 9 14.48 -22.46 23.46
C LEU A 9 14.94 -21.64 24.67
N GLU A 10 16.15 -21.87 25.14
CA GLU A 10 16.82 -21.04 26.12
C GLU A 10 17.88 -20.19 25.44
N ILE A 11 17.85 -18.88 25.70
CA ILE A 11 18.79 -17.93 25.12
C ILE A 11 19.35 -17.09 26.25
N ASN A 12 20.64 -17.19 26.48
CA ASN A 12 21.36 -16.35 27.38
C ASN A 12 21.77 -15.06 26.68
N LEU A 13 21.36 -13.93 27.23
CA LEU A 13 21.63 -12.60 26.71
C LEU A 13 22.25 -11.72 27.78
N PRO A 14 23.08 -10.72 27.43
CA PRO A 14 23.56 -9.73 28.36
C PRO A 14 22.41 -8.86 28.90
N ASP A 15 22.60 -8.24 30.08
CA ASP A 15 21.57 -7.45 30.77
C ASP A 15 21.13 -6.20 29.98
N ASP A 16 21.97 -5.71 29.10
CA ASP A 16 21.70 -4.57 28.21
C ASP A 16 21.10 -4.96 26.83
N ALA A 17 20.77 -6.25 26.65
CA ALA A 17 20.25 -6.75 25.41
C ALA A 17 18.94 -6.08 25.00
N THR A 18 18.82 -5.77 23.71
CA THR A 18 17.59 -5.22 23.12
C THR A 18 16.66 -6.33 22.63
N LEU A 19 15.41 -5.96 22.35
CA LEU A 19 14.47 -6.88 21.70
C LEU A 19 15.00 -7.37 20.33
N GLY A 20 15.71 -6.50 19.60
CA GLY A 20 16.37 -6.85 18.35
C GLY A 20 17.45 -7.92 18.55
N THR A 21 18.28 -7.80 19.59
CA THR A 21 19.29 -8.81 19.96
C THR A 21 18.65 -10.18 20.22
N LEU A 22 17.57 -10.22 21.01
CA LEU A 22 16.81 -11.45 21.26
C LEU A 22 16.26 -12.08 19.96
N LYS A 23 15.62 -11.26 19.11
CA LYS A 23 15.06 -11.75 17.84
C LYS A 23 16.13 -12.28 16.89
N ASN A 24 17.30 -11.64 16.84
CA ASN A 24 18.45 -12.13 16.07
C ASN A 24 18.97 -13.46 16.63
N GLY A 25 19.04 -13.59 17.97
CA GLY A 25 19.38 -14.85 18.62
C GLY A 25 18.44 -15.99 18.22
N ILE A 26 17.12 -15.73 18.23
CA ILE A 26 16.12 -16.69 17.77
C ILE A 26 16.34 -17.04 16.30
N ALA A 27 16.56 -16.05 15.42
CA ALA A 27 16.77 -16.28 14.00
C ALA A 27 18.03 -17.10 13.71
N ASN A 28 19.09 -16.92 14.49
CA ASN A 28 20.33 -17.72 14.38
C ASN A 28 20.10 -19.18 14.79
N LEU A 29 19.30 -19.43 15.82
CA LEU A 29 18.96 -20.78 16.28
C LEU A 29 17.92 -21.46 15.36
N VAL A 30 17.00 -20.67 14.80
CA VAL A 30 15.93 -21.14 13.93
C VAL A 30 15.93 -20.33 12.63
N PRO A 31 16.78 -20.67 11.62
CA PRO A 31 16.94 -19.90 10.38
C PRO A 31 15.64 -19.78 9.55
N THR A 32 14.69 -20.69 9.74
CA THR A 32 13.37 -20.64 9.11
C THR A 32 12.44 -19.58 9.70
N LEU A 33 12.83 -18.94 10.82
CA LEU A 33 12.06 -17.92 11.52
C LEU A 33 12.83 -16.58 11.60
N PRO A 34 13.01 -15.86 10.48
CA PRO A 34 13.74 -14.59 10.45
C PRO A 34 13.02 -13.52 11.30
N VAL A 35 13.76 -12.51 11.71
CA VAL A 35 13.31 -11.42 12.62
C VAL A 35 11.96 -10.83 12.23
N ALA A 36 11.74 -10.60 10.93
CA ALA A 36 10.49 -10.01 10.43
C ALA A 36 9.25 -10.90 10.67
N ARG A 37 9.43 -12.22 10.83
CA ARG A 37 8.34 -13.17 11.10
C ARG A 37 8.05 -13.37 12.57
N GLN A 38 8.90 -12.87 13.46
CA GLN A 38 8.80 -13.10 14.89
C GLN A 38 7.92 -12.05 15.56
N ARG A 39 6.82 -12.49 16.17
CA ARG A 39 6.04 -11.70 17.12
C ARG A 39 6.24 -12.28 18.53
N LEU A 40 6.94 -11.55 19.37
CA LEU A 40 7.18 -11.90 20.75
C LEU A 40 6.10 -11.30 21.66
N THR A 41 5.63 -12.10 22.61
CA THR A 41 4.66 -11.68 23.63
C THR A 41 5.10 -12.18 25.00
N LYS A 42 4.83 -11.38 26.03
CA LYS A 42 4.98 -11.79 27.43
C LYS A 42 3.92 -12.82 27.84
N ALA A 43 4.05 -13.36 29.05
CA ALA A 43 3.07 -14.31 29.62
C ALA A 43 1.65 -13.73 29.72
N ASP A 44 1.53 -12.43 29.96
CA ASP A 44 0.26 -11.66 29.99
C ASP A 44 -0.29 -11.33 28.61
N LYS A 45 0.29 -11.88 27.53
CA LYS A 45 -0.05 -11.65 26.12
C LYS A 45 0.25 -10.24 25.58
N GLN A 46 0.93 -9.38 26.36
CA GLN A 46 1.37 -8.09 25.84
C GLN A 46 2.46 -8.28 24.77
N PRO A 47 2.32 -7.67 23.57
CA PRO A 47 3.34 -7.78 22.55
C PRO A 47 4.55 -6.93 22.89
N LEU A 48 5.75 -7.47 22.66
CA LEU A 48 6.99 -6.72 22.70
C LEU A 48 7.16 -6.02 21.34
N VAL A 49 7.23 -4.69 21.41
CA VAL A 49 7.38 -3.82 20.24
C VAL A 49 8.61 -2.94 20.42
N ASP A 50 9.17 -2.47 19.29
CA ASP A 50 10.38 -1.64 19.26
C ASP A 50 11.67 -2.45 19.51
N ASN A 51 12.32 -2.83 18.42
CA ASN A 51 13.51 -3.67 18.47
C ASN A 51 14.73 -2.99 19.13
N GLU A 52 14.72 -1.65 19.21
CA GLU A 52 15.83 -0.88 19.81
C GLU A 52 15.73 -0.77 21.33
N LYS A 53 14.56 -1.05 21.90
CA LYS A 53 14.37 -1.02 23.35
C LYS A 53 15.05 -2.18 24.06
N ARG A 54 15.63 -1.90 25.24
CA ARG A 54 16.17 -2.93 26.09
C ARG A 54 15.06 -3.83 26.62
N LEU A 55 15.39 -5.09 26.86
CA LEU A 55 14.43 -6.07 27.40
C LEU A 55 13.94 -5.64 28.80
N SER A 56 14.82 -5.07 29.63
CA SER A 56 14.47 -4.49 30.92
C SER A 56 13.40 -3.39 30.82
N ASP A 57 13.54 -2.47 29.84
CA ASP A 57 12.58 -1.38 29.63
C ASP A 57 11.21 -1.90 29.16
N LEU A 58 11.19 -3.10 28.60
CA LEU A 58 9.98 -3.81 28.19
C LEU A 58 9.39 -4.70 29.30
N GLY A 59 9.99 -4.68 30.50
CA GLY A 59 9.58 -5.48 31.65
C GLY A 59 9.89 -6.99 31.46
N VAL A 60 11.01 -7.30 30.81
CA VAL A 60 11.54 -8.65 30.66
C VAL A 60 12.85 -8.72 31.41
N GLU A 61 12.85 -9.34 32.60
CA GLU A 61 13.99 -9.43 33.49
C GLU A 61 14.23 -10.89 33.89
N GLY A 62 15.48 -11.22 34.19
CA GLY A 62 15.89 -12.53 34.68
C GLY A 62 15.43 -13.67 33.76
N THR A 63 14.96 -14.76 34.34
CA THR A 63 14.46 -15.93 33.59
C THR A 63 12.99 -15.73 33.20
N ALA A 64 12.76 -14.97 32.14
CA ALA A 64 11.42 -14.70 31.64
C ALA A 64 10.99 -15.68 30.55
N ALA A 65 9.78 -16.22 30.67
CA ALA A 65 9.16 -17.02 29.60
C ALA A 65 8.45 -16.11 28.60
N LEU A 66 8.87 -16.18 27.33
CA LEU A 66 8.26 -15.44 26.24
C LEU A 66 7.63 -16.40 25.23
N THR A 67 6.54 -15.99 24.61
CA THR A 67 5.92 -16.72 23.51
C THR A 67 6.30 -16.08 22.18
N VAL A 68 6.80 -16.90 21.26
CA VAL A 68 7.10 -16.46 19.89
C VAL A 68 6.03 -17.00 18.97
N LYS A 69 5.41 -16.12 18.18
CA LYS A 69 4.46 -16.46 17.13
C LYS A 69 5.08 -16.19 15.78
N ASP A 70 5.06 -17.20 14.89
CA ASP A 70 5.39 -17.01 13.48
C ASP A 70 4.27 -16.27 12.76
N LEU A 71 4.59 -15.15 12.15
CA LEU A 71 3.67 -14.32 11.36
C LEU A 71 3.51 -14.81 9.91
N GLY A 72 4.28 -15.86 9.51
CA GLY A 72 4.35 -16.32 8.13
C GLY A 72 5.14 -15.37 7.22
N PRO A 73 5.15 -15.62 5.90
CA PRO A 73 5.85 -14.76 4.95
C PRO A 73 5.43 -13.31 5.07
N GLN A 74 6.42 -12.43 5.15
CA GLN A 74 6.23 -10.99 5.34
C GLN A 74 6.74 -10.21 4.13
N ILE A 75 6.08 -9.09 3.81
CA ILE A 75 6.47 -8.15 2.76
C ILE A 75 6.45 -6.73 3.32
N SER A 76 7.30 -5.83 2.82
CA SER A 76 7.29 -4.46 3.28
C SER A 76 6.01 -3.73 2.86
N TRP A 77 5.46 -2.89 3.74
CA TRP A 77 4.33 -2.03 3.42
C TRP A 77 4.58 -1.17 2.18
N ARG A 78 5.81 -0.62 2.07
CA ARG A 78 6.21 0.19 0.91
C ARG A 78 6.08 -0.59 -0.39
N THR A 79 6.59 -1.83 -0.43
CA THR A 79 6.49 -2.69 -1.63
C THR A 79 5.03 -2.94 -2.01
N VAL A 80 4.16 -3.21 -1.03
CA VAL A 80 2.73 -3.43 -1.30
C VAL A 80 2.11 -2.20 -1.94
N PHE A 81 2.33 -1.00 -1.39
CA PHE A 81 1.79 0.25 -1.93
C PHE A 81 2.30 0.55 -3.34
N LEU A 82 3.60 0.34 -3.59
CA LEU A 82 4.16 0.54 -4.94
C LEU A 82 3.55 -0.41 -5.96
N VAL A 83 3.36 -1.68 -5.62
CA VAL A 83 2.76 -2.64 -6.54
C VAL A 83 1.28 -2.35 -6.77
N GLU A 84 0.52 -1.98 -5.73
CA GLU A 84 -0.92 -1.70 -5.91
C GLU A 84 -1.17 -0.44 -6.76
N TYR A 85 -0.37 0.63 -6.62
CA TYR A 85 -0.55 1.85 -7.41
C TYR A 85 0.03 1.76 -8.81
N ALA A 86 1.03 0.91 -9.04
CA ALA A 86 1.56 0.65 -10.39
C ALA A 86 0.50 0.08 -11.34
N GLY A 87 -0.48 -0.68 -10.83
CA GLY A 87 -1.54 -1.26 -11.65
C GLY A 87 -2.31 -0.23 -12.47
N PRO A 88 -2.98 0.74 -11.86
CA PRO A 88 -3.67 1.80 -12.58
C PRO A 88 -2.76 2.62 -13.50
N LEU A 89 -1.50 2.88 -13.10
CA LEU A 89 -0.52 3.59 -13.95
C LEU A 89 -0.21 2.85 -15.26
N ILE A 90 -0.29 1.52 -15.25
CA ILE A 90 -0.07 0.69 -16.44
C ILE A 90 -1.38 0.52 -17.22
N ILE A 91 -2.47 0.23 -16.51
CA ILE A 91 -3.74 -0.18 -17.12
C ILE A 91 -4.44 1.00 -17.80
N HIS A 92 -4.48 2.19 -17.17
CA HIS A 92 -5.16 3.35 -17.76
C HIS A 92 -4.56 3.78 -19.10
N PRO A 93 -3.23 3.91 -19.29
CA PRO A 93 -2.69 4.20 -20.61
C PRO A 93 -3.02 3.12 -21.63
N LEU A 94 -2.92 1.84 -21.26
CA LEU A 94 -3.24 0.74 -22.18
C LEU A 94 -4.69 0.80 -22.66
N ILE A 95 -5.65 1.07 -21.75
CA ILE A 95 -7.05 1.20 -22.13
C ILE A 95 -7.29 2.52 -22.86
N TYR A 96 -6.79 3.66 -22.39
CA TYR A 96 -7.01 4.96 -22.99
C TYR A 96 -6.60 5.02 -24.48
N TYR A 97 -5.40 4.54 -24.79
CA TYR A 97 -4.89 4.51 -26.16
C TYR A 97 -5.42 3.33 -26.98
N GLY A 98 -5.74 2.21 -26.33
CA GLY A 98 -6.23 1.01 -27.00
C GLY A 98 -7.74 0.97 -27.25
N ALA A 99 -8.54 1.71 -26.47
CA ALA A 99 -10.00 1.64 -26.51
C ALA A 99 -10.60 1.98 -27.88
N PRO A 100 -10.17 3.04 -28.62
CA PRO A 100 -10.74 3.32 -29.92
C PRO A 100 -10.58 2.14 -30.89
N SER A 101 -9.40 1.53 -30.96
CA SER A 101 -9.14 0.38 -31.84
C SER A 101 -9.85 -0.89 -31.34
N PHE A 102 -10.00 -1.07 -30.05
CA PHE A 102 -10.75 -2.18 -29.47
C PHE A 102 -12.22 -2.10 -29.85
N TRP A 103 -12.87 -0.96 -29.63
CA TRP A 103 -14.29 -0.77 -29.88
C TRP A 103 -14.63 -0.76 -31.39
N ALA A 104 -13.71 -0.29 -32.24
CA ALA A 104 -13.87 -0.36 -33.69
C ALA A 104 -14.08 -1.79 -34.21
N ARG A 105 -13.49 -2.79 -33.56
CA ARG A 105 -13.70 -4.22 -33.89
C ARG A 105 -15.14 -4.69 -33.69
N PHE A 106 -15.88 -4.00 -32.81
CA PHE A 106 -17.30 -4.27 -32.54
C PHE A 106 -18.24 -3.30 -33.26
N GLY A 107 -17.72 -2.53 -34.21
CA GLY A 107 -18.53 -1.58 -34.99
C GLY A 107 -18.77 -0.22 -34.31
N TYR A 108 -18.11 0.06 -33.18
CA TYR A 108 -18.22 1.35 -32.49
C TYR A 108 -17.00 2.21 -32.82
N SER A 109 -17.20 3.23 -33.67
CA SER A 109 -16.19 4.26 -33.92
C SER A 109 -16.54 5.50 -33.11
N TYR A 110 -15.58 6.06 -32.37
CA TYR A 110 -15.76 7.28 -31.58
C TYR A 110 -14.45 8.06 -31.45
N ASN A 111 -14.57 9.36 -31.25
CA ASN A 111 -13.45 10.23 -30.92
C ASN A 111 -13.37 10.43 -29.40
N THR A 112 -12.14 10.42 -28.87
CA THR A 112 -11.91 10.68 -27.45
C THR A 112 -12.36 12.09 -27.07
N SER A 113 -13.18 12.21 -26.04
CA SER A 113 -13.73 13.48 -25.56
C SER A 113 -12.81 14.18 -24.57
N SER A 114 -13.09 15.48 -24.32
CA SER A 114 -12.37 16.28 -23.32
C SER A 114 -12.49 15.69 -21.91
N ILE A 115 -13.67 15.17 -21.54
CA ILE A 115 -13.83 14.54 -20.22
C ILE A 115 -12.97 13.29 -20.06
N GLN A 116 -12.86 12.45 -21.11
CA GLN A 116 -12.00 11.27 -21.08
C GLN A 116 -10.53 11.65 -20.95
N THR A 117 -10.08 12.65 -21.68
CA THR A 117 -8.69 13.13 -21.61
C THR A 117 -8.37 13.75 -20.25
N ILE A 118 -9.25 14.60 -19.73
CA ILE A 118 -9.07 15.20 -18.39
C ILE A 118 -9.05 14.11 -17.33
N ALA A 119 -10.01 13.18 -17.34
CA ALA A 119 -10.05 12.07 -16.38
C ALA A 119 -8.77 11.23 -16.44
N PHE A 120 -8.26 10.93 -17.64
CA PHE A 120 -6.98 10.23 -17.82
C PHE A 120 -5.84 10.98 -17.14
N VAL A 121 -5.67 12.27 -17.42
CA VAL A 121 -4.60 13.08 -16.85
C VAL A 121 -4.71 13.15 -15.33
N LEU A 122 -5.91 13.35 -14.78
CA LEU A 122 -6.12 13.43 -13.33
C LEU A 122 -5.84 12.10 -12.64
N ILE A 123 -6.26 10.97 -13.22
CA ILE A 123 -5.99 9.64 -12.67
C ILE A 123 -4.48 9.34 -12.69
N MET A 124 -3.81 9.64 -13.81
CA MET A 124 -2.35 9.46 -13.90
C MET A 124 -1.63 10.32 -12.86
N ALA A 125 -2.01 11.59 -12.72
CA ALA A 125 -1.44 12.49 -11.71
C ALA A 125 -1.68 11.98 -10.27
N HIS A 126 -2.89 11.47 -9.98
CA HIS A 126 -3.21 10.86 -8.69
C HIS A 126 -2.26 9.68 -8.37
N PHE A 127 -2.19 8.69 -9.26
CA PHE A 127 -1.39 7.50 -8.97
C PHE A 127 0.12 7.76 -9.00
N VAL A 128 0.62 8.68 -9.84
CA VAL A 128 2.03 9.15 -9.76
C VAL A 128 2.29 9.79 -8.40
N LYS A 129 1.40 10.67 -7.94
CA LYS A 129 1.50 11.26 -6.59
C LYS A 129 1.51 10.17 -5.52
N ARG A 130 0.64 9.15 -5.59
CA ARG A 130 0.59 8.03 -4.63
C ARG A 130 1.90 7.24 -4.60
N GLU A 131 2.53 7.00 -5.75
CA GLU A 131 3.85 6.37 -5.83
C GLU A 131 4.91 7.23 -5.12
N LEU A 132 4.95 8.52 -5.44
CA LEU A 132 5.91 9.45 -4.82
C LEU A 132 5.70 9.58 -3.31
N GLU A 133 4.45 9.64 -2.84
CA GLU A 133 4.13 9.64 -1.41
C GLU A 133 4.58 8.35 -0.73
N SER A 134 4.41 7.20 -1.37
CA SER A 134 4.84 5.90 -0.84
C SER A 134 6.37 5.78 -0.75
N LEU A 135 7.09 6.40 -1.68
CA LEU A 135 8.56 6.41 -1.69
C LEU A 135 9.15 7.39 -0.67
N PHE A 136 8.60 8.61 -0.59
CA PHE A 136 9.28 9.73 0.06
C PHE A 136 8.55 10.31 1.27
N VAL A 137 7.22 10.13 1.38
CA VAL A 137 6.40 10.75 2.42
C VAL A 137 5.96 9.75 3.48
N HIS A 138 5.51 8.57 3.08
CA HIS A 138 4.92 7.63 4.03
C HIS A 138 5.95 7.06 5.02
N ARG A 139 5.62 7.15 6.31
CA ARG A 139 6.30 6.46 7.40
C ARG A 139 5.34 5.41 7.96
N PHE A 140 5.74 4.16 7.87
CA PHE A 140 4.90 3.04 8.31
C PHE A 140 5.16 2.73 9.79
N SER A 141 4.10 2.49 10.56
CA SER A 141 4.20 2.09 11.97
C SER A 141 4.76 0.68 12.15
N ASN A 142 4.62 -0.16 11.14
CA ASN A 142 5.22 -1.49 11.09
C ASN A 142 6.03 -1.61 9.79
N ALA A 143 7.18 -2.27 9.86
CA ALA A 143 8.05 -2.44 8.69
C ALA A 143 7.42 -3.36 7.63
N THR A 144 6.69 -4.40 8.08
CA THR A 144 6.15 -5.46 7.23
C THR A 144 4.70 -5.79 7.54
N MET A 145 4.07 -6.51 6.62
CA MET A 145 2.74 -7.08 6.72
C MET A 145 2.74 -8.50 6.11
N PRO A 146 1.70 -9.33 6.37
CA PRO A 146 1.59 -10.63 5.72
C PRO A 146 1.63 -10.53 4.20
N ALA A 147 2.52 -11.33 3.57
CA ALA A 147 2.78 -11.22 2.12
C ALA A 147 1.53 -11.45 1.25
N PHE A 148 0.56 -12.26 1.72
CA PHE A 148 -0.69 -12.49 1.00
C PHE A 148 -1.52 -11.21 0.78
N ASN A 149 -1.33 -10.18 1.60
CA ASN A 149 -2.04 -8.92 1.47
C ASN A 149 -1.72 -8.19 0.15
N ILE A 150 -0.55 -8.46 -0.47
CA ILE A 150 -0.24 -7.87 -1.79
C ILE A 150 -1.28 -8.30 -2.84
N VAL A 151 -1.70 -9.57 -2.84
CA VAL A 151 -2.70 -10.08 -3.79
C VAL A 151 -4.04 -9.39 -3.56
N LYS A 152 -4.49 -9.32 -2.30
CA LYS A 152 -5.76 -8.68 -1.93
C LYS A 152 -5.79 -7.21 -2.33
N ASN A 153 -4.76 -6.46 -1.96
CA ASN A 153 -4.70 -5.02 -2.19
C ASN A 153 -4.52 -4.70 -3.67
N SER A 154 -3.57 -5.38 -4.35
CA SER A 154 -3.34 -5.18 -5.77
C SER A 154 -4.56 -5.56 -6.60
N SER A 155 -5.28 -6.63 -6.26
CA SER A 155 -6.54 -6.97 -6.96
C SER A 155 -7.56 -5.84 -6.90
N HIS A 156 -7.71 -5.17 -5.74
CA HIS A 156 -8.62 -4.03 -5.62
C HIS A 156 -8.22 -2.89 -6.58
N TYR A 157 -6.94 -2.48 -6.57
CA TYR A 157 -6.48 -1.36 -7.40
C TYR A 157 -6.43 -1.73 -8.89
N TRP A 158 -5.91 -2.91 -9.24
CA TRP A 158 -5.75 -3.31 -10.62
C TRP A 158 -7.08 -3.62 -11.30
N LEU A 159 -7.99 -4.33 -10.61
CA LEU A 159 -9.28 -4.70 -11.18
C LEU A 159 -10.27 -3.53 -11.12
N LEU A 160 -10.50 -2.94 -9.94
CA LEU A 160 -11.54 -1.91 -9.80
C LEU A 160 -11.07 -0.55 -10.32
N SER A 161 -9.92 -0.06 -9.82
CA SER A 161 -9.42 1.26 -10.24
C SER A 161 -8.75 1.22 -11.62
N GLY A 162 -8.17 0.10 -12.04
CA GLY A 162 -7.57 -0.05 -13.37
C GLY A 162 -8.60 -0.49 -14.42
N LEU A 163 -9.00 -1.76 -14.40
CA LEU A 163 -9.79 -2.34 -15.49
C LEU A 163 -11.23 -1.84 -15.52
N VAL A 164 -11.95 -1.88 -14.40
CA VAL A 164 -13.38 -1.54 -14.38
C VAL A 164 -13.57 -0.04 -14.62
N LEU A 165 -12.85 0.79 -13.86
CA LEU A 165 -12.93 2.25 -14.02
C LEU A 165 -12.42 2.68 -15.41
N GLY A 166 -11.27 2.18 -15.86
CA GLY A 166 -10.72 2.48 -17.20
C GLY A 166 -11.63 2.01 -18.31
N GLY A 167 -12.19 0.82 -18.23
CA GLY A 167 -13.14 0.29 -19.21
C GLY A 167 -14.41 1.13 -19.31
N GLY A 168 -14.94 1.63 -18.21
CA GLY A 168 -16.08 2.54 -18.20
C GLY A 168 -15.74 3.93 -18.74
N LEU A 169 -14.65 4.53 -18.23
CA LEU A 169 -14.25 5.89 -18.62
C LEU A 169 -13.90 6.04 -20.10
N TYR A 170 -13.20 5.06 -20.66
CA TYR A 170 -12.72 5.14 -22.05
C TYR A 170 -13.61 4.36 -23.03
N SER A 171 -14.88 4.19 -22.67
CA SER A 171 -15.88 3.58 -23.54
C SER A 171 -16.49 4.61 -24.52
N PRO A 172 -17.12 4.16 -25.63
CA PRO A 172 -17.81 5.04 -26.56
C PRO A 172 -18.91 5.90 -25.93
N SER A 173 -19.51 5.45 -24.79
CA SER A 173 -20.57 6.18 -24.08
C SER A 173 -20.12 7.51 -23.47
N LEU A 174 -18.82 7.76 -23.40
CA LEU A 174 -18.21 9.03 -23.00
C LEU A 174 -17.40 9.66 -24.14
N GLY A 175 -17.47 9.13 -25.36
CA GLY A 175 -16.87 9.73 -26.54
C GLY A 175 -17.48 11.09 -26.91
N THR A 176 -16.82 11.84 -27.78
CA THR A 176 -17.18 13.23 -28.15
C THR A 176 -18.64 13.35 -28.59
N GLU A 177 -19.12 12.43 -29.42
CA GLU A 177 -20.48 12.44 -29.94
C GLU A 177 -21.49 12.17 -28.80
N ALA A 178 -21.20 11.23 -27.91
CA ALA A 178 -22.10 10.84 -26.83
C ALA A 178 -22.23 11.92 -25.74
N VAL A 179 -21.19 12.74 -25.51
CA VAL A 179 -21.23 13.82 -24.50
C VAL A 179 -21.61 15.18 -25.08
N SER A 180 -21.78 15.29 -26.41
CA SER A 180 -22.16 16.55 -27.08
C SER A 180 -23.46 17.11 -26.51
N GLY A 181 -23.51 18.40 -26.24
CA GLY A 181 -24.68 19.08 -25.67
C GLY A 181 -24.95 18.77 -24.17
N THR A 182 -24.15 17.96 -23.54
CA THR A 182 -24.29 17.65 -22.10
C THR A 182 -23.32 18.46 -21.23
N LEU A 183 -23.55 18.46 -19.91
CA LEU A 183 -22.61 19.05 -18.93
C LEU A 183 -21.23 18.41 -19.02
N ARG A 184 -21.12 17.14 -19.44
CA ARG A 184 -19.86 16.41 -19.58
C ARG A 184 -18.93 16.97 -20.66
N ASN A 185 -19.46 17.80 -21.57
CA ASN A 185 -18.69 18.53 -22.59
C ASN A 185 -18.61 20.05 -22.29
N ASN A 186 -19.15 20.51 -21.16
CA ASN A 186 -19.10 21.92 -20.80
C ASN A 186 -17.75 22.25 -20.15
N ARG A 187 -17.00 23.17 -20.74
CA ARG A 187 -15.65 23.54 -20.30
C ARG A 187 -15.63 24.12 -18.88
N VAL A 188 -16.64 24.92 -18.52
CA VAL A 188 -16.72 25.52 -17.18
C VAL A 188 -16.98 24.43 -16.14
N PHE A 189 -17.89 23.51 -16.42
CA PHE A 189 -18.16 22.38 -15.55
C PHE A 189 -16.92 21.51 -15.34
N LEU A 190 -16.20 21.17 -16.42
CA LEU A 190 -14.96 20.38 -16.35
C LEU A 190 -13.86 21.12 -15.56
N ALA A 191 -13.74 22.43 -15.72
CA ALA A 191 -12.79 23.24 -14.95
C ALA A 191 -13.13 23.22 -13.45
N ILE A 192 -14.42 23.39 -13.08
CA ILE A 192 -14.87 23.31 -11.69
C ILE A 192 -14.53 21.94 -11.11
N CYS A 193 -14.87 20.86 -11.80
CA CYS A 193 -14.55 19.48 -11.34
C CYS A 193 -13.03 19.29 -11.14
N THR A 194 -12.22 19.80 -12.07
CA THR A 194 -10.75 19.73 -11.95
C THR A 194 -10.25 20.54 -10.74
N CYS A 195 -10.79 21.73 -10.48
CA CYS A 195 -10.44 22.52 -9.31
C CYS A 195 -10.81 21.81 -7.99
N VAL A 196 -12.01 21.22 -7.93
CA VAL A 196 -12.44 20.43 -6.75
C VAL A 196 -11.51 19.25 -6.53
N TRP A 197 -11.13 18.54 -7.60
CA TRP A 197 -10.18 17.45 -7.53
C TRP A 197 -8.80 17.93 -7.02
N LEU A 198 -8.27 19.05 -7.52
CA LEU A 198 -7.00 19.61 -7.06
C LEU A 198 -7.02 19.95 -5.57
N VAL A 199 -8.11 20.56 -5.08
CA VAL A 199 -8.28 20.88 -3.65
C VAL A 199 -8.28 19.59 -2.82
N ALA A 200 -8.98 18.56 -3.28
CA ALA A 200 -9.01 17.26 -2.60
C ALA A 200 -7.62 16.59 -2.56
N GLU A 201 -6.85 16.64 -3.66
CA GLU A 201 -5.49 16.10 -3.73
C GLU A 201 -4.51 16.85 -2.81
N LEU A 202 -4.61 18.18 -2.74
CA LEU A 202 -3.80 19.00 -1.84
C LEU A 202 -4.15 18.71 -0.38
N GLY A 203 -5.45 18.57 -0.05
CA GLY A 203 -5.90 18.18 1.29
C GLY A 203 -5.41 16.79 1.69
N ASN A 204 -5.44 15.85 0.76
CA ASN A 204 -4.89 14.51 0.98
C ASN A 204 -3.37 14.53 1.22
N LEU A 205 -2.61 15.26 0.40
CA LEU A 205 -1.16 15.45 0.61
C LEU A 205 -0.87 16.09 1.97
N HIS A 206 -1.60 17.15 2.34
CA HIS A 206 -1.45 17.81 3.63
C HIS A 206 -1.66 16.84 4.80
N SER A 207 -2.71 16.00 4.74
CA SER A 207 -2.97 14.97 5.74
C SER A 207 -1.82 13.95 5.85
N HIS A 208 -1.23 13.55 4.73
CA HIS A 208 -0.07 12.63 4.72
C HIS A 208 1.18 13.29 5.34
N LEU A 209 1.41 14.58 5.08
CA LEU A 209 2.53 15.32 5.68
C LEU A 209 2.36 15.46 7.20
N ILE A 210 1.14 15.72 7.69
CA ILE A 210 0.85 15.72 9.13
C ILE A 210 1.13 14.35 9.72
N LEU A 211 0.61 13.26 9.13
CA LEU A 211 0.87 11.91 9.61
C LEU A 211 2.36 11.55 9.61
N MET A 212 3.11 12.02 8.62
CA MET A 212 4.56 11.87 8.58
C MET A 212 5.24 12.60 9.74
N SER A 213 4.79 13.83 10.07
CA SER A 213 5.40 14.62 11.15
C SER A 213 5.16 14.03 12.54
N LEU A 214 4.05 13.31 12.74
CA LEU A 214 3.69 12.68 14.01
C LEU A 214 4.45 11.37 14.26
N ARG A 215 5.13 10.82 13.28
CA ARG A 215 5.88 9.56 13.40
C ARG A 215 7.37 9.82 13.52
N PRO A 216 8.08 9.14 14.46
CA PRO A 216 9.52 9.29 14.60
C PRO A 216 10.24 8.94 13.29
N LYS A 217 11.39 9.57 13.09
CA LYS A 217 12.33 9.15 12.04
C LYS A 217 12.89 7.80 12.49
N GLY A 218 12.54 6.72 11.81
CA GLY A 218 13.21 5.44 11.95
C GLY A 218 14.60 5.49 11.32
#